data_850af0d622808071ae01b1ba9e349ac2
#
_entry.id   850af0d622808071ae01b1ba9e349ac2
#
_cell.length_a   1.000
_cell.length_b   1.000
_cell.length_c   1.000
_cell.angle_alpha   90.00
_cell.angle_beta   90.00
_cell.angle_gamma   90.00
#
_symmetry.space_group_name_H-M   'P 1'
#
loop_
_entity.id
_entity.type
_entity.pdbx_description
1 polymer ?
#
loop_
_entity_poly.entity_id
_entity_poly.type
_entity_poly.pdbx_seq_one_letter_code
_entity_poly.pdbx_strand_id
1 'polypeptide(L)'
;MKKFYTAIFLPLMMTVSLAHAIVIVPKAPNIDVTSYVLLDAETGTIIASLDETTMIKPASITKLMTAYAAFQAIKEEQVRLDDPVRISQRASSIGGSTMFLNPYMDVTIDDLLKGMIIVSGNDASVALAEHLAGSEETFAEYMNMYAEALGLNNTNYTNASGLDNDDHYSSALDMAMLASQIIKEFPEYFNLYSERSYSFDQAKDPQTKEPIVQYNRNRLLRRDASIDGMKTGYTSSAGYCLVATAEKNSMRLIAVVTGAKSSEDRNNSAYALLNYGFRFFEKQLLVESGKTYGKAEVWKGVDDEIDLVASKDVHKTVTKGISKDIERRIDIFEPVIAPVDRDKAIGKLTVSYEGKVLAESSLYAKTSVEQDSLWGWLYDTALLLFE
;
A
#
# COMPACT_ATOMS: atom_id res chain seq x y z
N MET A 1 -20.64 83.68 -20.08
CA MET A 1 -19.71 82.63 -20.57
C MET A 1 -19.51 81.64 -19.44
N LYS A 2 -20.20 80.45 -19.53
CA LYS A 2 -20.04 79.35 -18.54
C LYS A 2 -19.05 78.36 -19.10
N LYS A 3 -17.91 78.16 -18.39
CA LYS A 3 -16.90 77.15 -18.76
C LYS A 3 -17.34 75.79 -18.22
N PHE A 4 -17.61 74.85 -19.14
CA PHE A 4 -17.80 73.43 -18.80
C PHE A 4 -16.43 72.75 -18.66
N TYR A 5 -16.13 72.20 -17.49
CA TYR A 5 -14.99 71.32 -17.26
C TYR A 5 -15.48 69.86 -17.44
N THR A 6 -15.04 69.18 -18.50
CA THR A 6 -15.26 67.78 -18.70
C THR A 6 -14.21 66.99 -17.92
N ALA A 7 -14.62 66.32 -16.82
CA ALA A 7 -13.75 65.42 -16.07
C ALA A 7 -13.68 64.08 -16.83
N ILE A 8 -12.50 63.73 -17.32
CA ILE A 8 -12.21 62.42 -17.91
C ILE A 8 -11.93 61.45 -16.74
N PHE A 9 -12.87 60.52 -16.52
CA PHE A 9 -12.72 59.42 -15.58
C PHE A 9 -11.96 58.29 -16.30
N LEU A 10 -10.68 58.10 -15.97
CA LEU A 10 -9.86 56.99 -16.45
C LEU A 10 -10.11 55.77 -15.52
N PRO A 11 -10.67 54.63 -16.00
CA PRO A 11 -10.83 53.47 -15.14
C PRO A 11 -9.45 52.85 -14.87
N LEU A 12 -9.03 52.86 -13.60
CA LEU A 12 -7.86 52.11 -13.12
C LEU A 12 -8.18 50.61 -13.19
N MET A 13 -7.74 49.94 -14.24
CA MET A 13 -7.77 48.48 -14.28
C MET A 13 -6.77 47.92 -13.27
N MET A 14 -7.26 47.53 -12.10
CA MET A 14 -6.48 46.69 -11.16
C MET A 14 -6.32 45.31 -11.79
N THR A 15 -5.14 45.04 -12.31
CA THR A 15 -4.73 43.66 -12.64
C THR A 15 -4.49 42.92 -11.35
N VAL A 16 -5.45 42.09 -10.94
CA VAL A 16 -5.27 41.12 -9.86
C VAL A 16 -4.32 40.05 -10.38
N SER A 17 -3.04 40.14 -10.06
CA SER A 17 -2.10 39.04 -10.26
C SER A 17 -2.52 37.91 -9.31
N LEU A 18 -3.09 36.84 -9.84
CA LEU A 18 -3.27 35.59 -9.12
C LEU A 18 -1.87 35.04 -8.80
N ALA A 19 -1.39 35.33 -7.60
CA ALA A 19 -0.19 34.69 -7.09
C ALA A 19 -0.50 33.19 -6.93
N HIS A 20 0.01 32.37 -7.82
CA HIS A 20 0.02 30.92 -7.66
C HIS A 20 0.92 30.64 -6.45
N ALA A 21 0.35 30.09 -5.40
CA ALA A 21 1.10 29.66 -4.24
C ALA A 21 1.93 28.42 -4.66
N ILE A 22 3.23 28.60 -4.81
CA ILE A 22 4.15 27.48 -5.05
C ILE A 22 4.07 26.56 -3.83
N VAL A 23 3.61 25.31 -4.04
CA VAL A 23 3.57 24.30 -2.98
C VAL A 23 4.98 23.76 -2.78
N ILE A 24 5.67 24.28 -1.77
CA ILE A 24 7.02 23.83 -1.43
C ILE A 24 6.91 22.64 -0.47
N VAL A 25 7.24 21.43 -0.96
CA VAL A 25 7.42 20.25 -0.13
C VAL A 25 8.88 20.21 0.35
N PRO A 26 9.13 20.23 1.67
CA PRO A 26 10.48 20.11 2.17
C PRO A 26 11.01 18.69 1.88
N LYS A 27 12.33 18.53 1.88
CA LYS A 27 12.95 17.19 1.79
C LYS A 27 12.43 16.30 2.92
N ALA A 28 12.39 14.99 2.64
CA ALA A 28 12.08 13.99 3.66
C ALA A 28 12.99 14.14 4.89
N PRO A 29 12.51 13.73 6.08
CA PRO A 29 13.31 13.83 7.30
C PRO A 29 14.65 13.11 7.13
N ASN A 30 15.73 13.75 7.59
CA ASN A 30 17.03 13.10 7.68
C ASN A 30 17.03 12.17 8.90
N ILE A 31 17.09 10.87 8.67
CA ILE A 31 17.07 9.80 9.69
C ILE A 31 18.29 8.91 9.55
N ASP A 32 18.90 8.56 10.68
CA ASP A 32 20.13 7.74 10.73
C ASP A 32 19.77 6.26 10.85
N VAL A 33 19.56 5.64 9.68
CA VAL A 33 19.16 4.23 9.55
C VAL A 33 19.81 3.62 8.30
N THR A 34 19.80 2.30 8.16
CA THR A 34 20.38 1.63 6.98
C THR A 34 19.54 1.88 5.73
N SER A 35 18.24 1.63 5.80
CA SER A 35 17.31 1.93 4.71
C SER A 35 15.93 2.25 5.25
N TYR A 36 15.14 2.96 4.43
CA TYR A 36 13.73 3.19 4.71
C TYR A 36 12.90 3.36 3.44
N VAL A 37 11.61 3.14 3.57
CA VAL A 37 10.60 3.54 2.60
C VAL A 37 9.36 4.05 3.31
N LEU A 38 8.75 5.09 2.75
CA LEU A 38 7.41 5.57 3.07
C LEU A 38 6.53 5.37 1.85
N LEU A 39 5.56 4.46 1.95
CA LEU A 39 4.69 4.03 0.87
C LEU A 39 3.23 4.38 1.21
N ASP A 40 2.45 4.83 0.22
CA ASP A 40 1.00 4.81 0.31
C ASP A 40 0.49 3.40 -0.04
N ALA A 41 -0.20 2.78 0.91
CA ALA A 41 -0.61 1.38 0.82
C ALA A 41 -1.62 1.11 -0.32
N GLU A 42 -2.42 2.10 -0.70
CA GLU A 42 -3.46 1.93 -1.70
C GLU A 42 -2.98 2.28 -3.12
N THR A 43 -2.25 3.40 -3.24
CA THR A 43 -1.78 3.87 -4.55
C THR A 43 -0.45 3.27 -4.99
N GLY A 44 0.28 2.60 -4.06
CA GLY A 44 1.63 2.10 -4.30
C GLY A 44 2.68 3.20 -4.50
N THR A 45 2.34 4.45 -4.19
CA THR A 45 3.26 5.58 -4.39
C THR A 45 4.33 5.62 -3.32
N ILE A 46 5.58 5.55 -3.71
CA ILE A 46 6.73 5.81 -2.82
C ILE A 46 6.82 7.32 -2.63
N ILE A 47 6.60 7.78 -1.38
CA ILE A 47 6.63 9.20 -0.99
C ILE A 47 8.05 9.64 -0.65
N ALA A 48 8.78 8.77 0.02
CA ALA A 48 10.18 9.00 0.39
C ALA A 48 10.89 7.66 0.57
N SER A 49 12.16 7.60 0.21
CA SER A 49 12.97 6.40 0.39
C SER A 49 14.46 6.72 0.58
N LEU A 50 15.18 5.76 1.13
CA LEU A 50 16.63 5.71 1.21
C LEU A 50 17.04 4.24 1.08
N ASP A 51 17.83 3.92 0.06
CA ASP A 51 18.37 2.57 -0.16
C ASP A 51 17.31 1.45 0.00
N GLU A 52 16.09 1.71 -0.48
CA GLU A 52 14.87 0.92 -0.21
C GLU A 52 14.93 -0.51 -0.78
N THR A 53 15.76 -0.75 -1.79
CA THR A 53 15.97 -2.08 -2.41
C THR A 53 17.21 -2.79 -1.89
N THR A 54 17.98 -2.15 -1.01
CA THR A 54 19.20 -2.76 -0.43
C THR A 54 18.78 -3.97 0.42
N MET A 55 19.47 -5.10 0.21
CA MET A 55 19.29 -6.32 0.98
C MET A 55 19.73 -6.11 2.42
N ILE A 56 18.82 -6.40 3.35
CA ILE A 56 19.02 -6.31 4.79
C ILE A 56 18.63 -7.61 5.48
N LYS A 57 19.15 -7.84 6.69
CA LYS A 57 18.64 -8.89 7.56
C LYS A 57 17.31 -8.40 8.16
N PRO A 58 16.17 -9.06 7.88
CA PRO A 58 14.85 -8.56 8.30
C PRO A 58 14.56 -8.78 9.78
N ALA A 59 15.27 -9.67 10.44
CA ALA A 59 14.92 -10.12 11.81
C ALA A 59 13.41 -10.49 11.88
N SER A 60 12.75 -10.26 13.00
CA SER A 60 11.32 -10.65 13.17
C SER A 60 10.29 -9.90 12.30
N ILE A 61 10.68 -8.97 11.42
CA ILE A 61 9.72 -8.49 10.41
C ILE A 61 9.44 -9.58 9.35
N THR A 62 10.28 -10.61 9.26
CA THR A 62 10.03 -11.89 8.55
C THR A 62 8.65 -12.47 8.84
N LYS A 63 8.18 -12.34 10.10
CA LYS A 63 6.89 -12.89 10.56
C LYS A 63 5.68 -12.29 9.85
N LEU A 64 5.84 -11.21 9.10
CA LEU A 64 4.82 -10.72 8.18
C LEU A 64 4.55 -11.75 7.07
N MET A 65 5.61 -12.36 6.50
CA MET A 65 5.44 -13.41 5.50
C MET A 65 4.91 -14.71 6.12
N THR A 66 5.35 -15.05 7.31
CA THR A 66 4.81 -16.21 8.06
C THR A 66 3.32 -16.05 8.32
N ALA A 67 2.88 -14.85 8.70
CA ALA A 67 1.46 -14.54 8.88
C ALA A 67 0.70 -14.56 7.53
N TYR A 68 1.27 -13.97 6.48
CA TYR A 68 0.68 -13.99 5.14
C TYR A 68 0.44 -15.42 4.65
N ALA A 69 1.44 -16.31 4.75
CA ALA A 69 1.31 -17.71 4.38
C ALA A 69 0.24 -18.45 5.21
N ALA A 70 0.19 -18.19 6.52
CA ALA A 70 -0.85 -18.76 7.38
C ALA A 70 -2.26 -18.25 7.02
N PHE A 71 -2.40 -16.96 6.73
CA PHE A 71 -3.68 -16.38 6.29
C PHE A 71 -4.13 -16.94 4.94
N GLN A 72 -3.20 -17.19 4.00
CA GLN A 72 -3.52 -17.85 2.73
C GLN A 72 -4.03 -19.29 2.98
N ALA A 73 -3.36 -20.06 3.83
CA ALA A 73 -3.81 -21.41 4.17
C ALA A 73 -5.22 -21.44 4.81
N ILE A 74 -5.55 -20.44 5.64
CA ILE A 74 -6.90 -20.31 6.21
C ILE A 74 -7.91 -19.91 5.13
N LYS A 75 -7.57 -18.95 4.26
CA LYS A 75 -8.43 -18.48 3.16
C LYS A 75 -8.74 -19.62 2.15
N GLU A 76 -7.79 -20.50 1.93
CA GLU A 76 -7.92 -21.67 1.06
C GLU A 76 -8.56 -22.88 1.78
N GLU A 77 -9.05 -22.68 3.01
CA GLU A 77 -9.71 -23.72 3.83
C GLU A 77 -8.82 -24.96 4.10
N GLN A 78 -7.48 -24.83 3.99
CA GLN A 78 -6.54 -25.90 4.30
C GLN A 78 -6.45 -26.13 5.80
N VAL A 79 -6.62 -25.07 6.59
CA VAL A 79 -6.64 -25.10 8.07
C VAL A 79 -7.66 -24.09 8.60
N ARG A 80 -8.04 -24.24 9.86
CA ARG A 80 -8.99 -23.40 10.57
C ARG A 80 -8.34 -22.78 11.80
N LEU A 81 -8.83 -21.62 12.24
CA LEU A 81 -8.31 -20.94 13.44
C LEU A 81 -8.38 -21.80 14.71
N ASP A 82 -9.40 -22.65 14.81
CA ASP A 82 -9.67 -23.54 15.95
C ASP A 82 -8.97 -24.91 15.85
N ASP A 83 -8.23 -25.18 14.76
CA ASP A 83 -7.49 -26.43 14.63
C ASP A 83 -6.41 -26.55 15.70
N PRO A 84 -6.32 -27.74 16.37
CA PRO A 84 -5.30 -27.99 17.37
C PRO A 84 -3.93 -28.18 16.72
N VAL A 85 -2.91 -27.55 17.29
CA VAL A 85 -1.52 -27.63 16.82
C VAL A 85 -0.66 -28.37 17.84
N ARG A 86 0.06 -29.40 17.38
CA ARG A 86 1.03 -30.11 18.20
C ARG A 86 2.33 -29.30 18.29
N ILE A 87 2.77 -28.98 19.50
CA ILE A 87 4.02 -28.28 19.71
C ILE A 87 5.18 -29.27 19.75
N SER A 88 6.13 -29.10 18.84
CA SER A 88 7.35 -29.92 18.80
C SER A 88 8.38 -29.50 19.87
N GLN A 89 9.31 -30.37 20.17
CA GLN A 89 10.45 -30.04 21.02
C GLN A 89 11.32 -28.94 20.40
N ARG A 90 11.43 -28.90 19.04
CA ARG A 90 12.15 -27.85 18.32
C ARG A 90 11.45 -26.49 18.53
N ALA A 91 10.17 -26.38 18.27
CA ALA A 91 9.42 -25.15 18.48
C ALA A 91 9.52 -24.63 19.91
N SER A 92 9.35 -25.51 20.91
CA SER A 92 9.39 -25.14 22.33
C SER A 92 10.78 -24.73 22.85
N SER A 93 11.87 -25.16 22.19
CA SER A 93 13.24 -24.89 22.62
C SER A 93 13.92 -23.74 21.86
N ILE A 94 13.22 -23.13 20.89
CA ILE A 94 13.81 -22.05 20.08
C ILE A 94 14.08 -20.80 20.90
N GLY A 95 15.23 -20.17 20.65
CA GLY A 95 15.65 -18.97 21.39
C GLY A 95 14.96 -17.67 20.92
N GLY A 96 15.19 -16.60 21.65
CA GLY A 96 14.69 -15.26 21.35
C GLY A 96 13.34 -14.95 21.98
N SER A 97 12.45 -14.24 21.27
CA SER A 97 11.09 -13.95 21.75
C SER A 97 10.22 -15.20 21.68
N THR A 98 9.47 -15.50 22.74
CA THR A 98 8.59 -16.68 22.82
C THR A 98 7.24 -16.31 23.44
N MET A 99 6.20 -17.09 23.15
CA MET A 99 4.95 -17.08 23.91
C MET A 99 4.92 -18.17 24.99
N PHE A 100 6.08 -18.80 25.26
CA PHE A 100 6.33 -19.84 26.29
C PHE A 100 5.62 -21.16 26.00
N LEU A 101 5.61 -21.63 24.74
CA LEU A 101 5.06 -22.92 24.37
C LEU A 101 5.84 -24.09 24.95
N ASN A 102 5.11 -25.16 25.27
CA ASN A 102 5.70 -26.46 25.57
C ASN A 102 4.84 -27.60 24.93
N PRO A 103 5.40 -28.83 24.77
CA PRO A 103 4.74 -29.95 24.07
C PRO A 103 3.45 -30.48 24.71
N TYR A 104 3.11 -30.04 25.93
CA TYR A 104 1.94 -30.53 26.69
C TYR A 104 0.78 -29.53 26.69
N MET A 105 0.91 -28.41 25.99
CA MET A 105 -0.12 -27.38 25.89
C MET A 105 -1.11 -27.69 24.77
N ASP A 106 -2.37 -27.40 25.03
CA ASP A 106 -3.41 -27.36 23.97
C ASP A 106 -3.37 -25.99 23.31
N VAL A 107 -2.98 -25.95 22.05
CA VAL A 107 -2.72 -24.71 21.31
C VAL A 107 -3.45 -24.77 20.00
N THR A 108 -4.07 -23.67 19.61
CA THR A 108 -4.75 -23.51 18.33
C THR A 108 -3.94 -22.64 17.36
N ILE A 109 -4.31 -22.64 16.08
CA ILE A 109 -3.74 -21.73 15.07
C ILE A 109 -3.96 -20.27 15.49
N ASP A 110 -5.13 -19.93 16.03
CA ASP A 110 -5.44 -18.59 16.55
C ASP A 110 -4.48 -18.14 17.66
N ASP A 111 -4.18 -19.04 18.62
CA ASP A 111 -3.22 -18.77 19.67
C ASP A 111 -1.81 -18.50 19.11
N LEU A 112 -1.39 -19.31 18.13
CA LEU A 112 -0.08 -19.16 17.49
C LEU A 112 0.02 -17.85 16.70
N LEU A 113 -1.02 -17.49 15.93
CA LEU A 113 -1.06 -16.21 15.22
C LEU A 113 -0.97 -15.04 16.19
N LYS A 114 -1.74 -15.03 17.27
CA LYS A 114 -1.67 -13.99 18.31
C LYS A 114 -0.28 -13.94 18.97
N GLY A 115 0.25 -15.09 19.35
CA GLY A 115 1.58 -15.18 19.94
C GLY A 115 2.69 -14.71 19.01
N MET A 116 2.62 -15.05 17.72
CA MET A 116 3.59 -14.64 16.72
C MET A 116 3.50 -13.14 16.38
N ILE A 117 2.30 -12.64 16.14
CA ILE A 117 2.08 -11.26 15.69
C ILE A 117 2.31 -10.27 16.83
N ILE A 118 1.68 -10.48 17.98
CA ILE A 118 1.63 -9.51 19.08
C ILE A 118 2.92 -9.50 19.89
N VAL A 119 3.38 -10.69 20.31
CA VAL A 119 4.57 -10.80 21.18
C VAL A 119 5.83 -11.28 20.44
N SER A 120 5.70 -11.53 19.15
CA SER A 120 6.83 -11.92 18.28
C SER A 120 7.40 -13.30 18.61
N GLY A 121 6.57 -14.26 19.06
CA GLY A 121 6.98 -15.62 19.44
C GLY A 121 7.67 -16.36 18.30
N ASN A 122 8.93 -16.75 18.49
CA ASN A 122 9.65 -17.61 17.57
C ASN A 122 9.11 -19.04 17.64
N ASP A 123 8.77 -19.50 18.84
CA ASP A 123 8.12 -20.76 19.12
C ASP A 123 6.79 -20.89 18.35
N ALA A 124 5.96 -19.85 18.37
CA ALA A 124 4.72 -19.80 17.60
C ALA A 124 4.98 -19.84 16.08
N SER A 125 6.02 -19.14 15.60
CA SER A 125 6.38 -19.13 14.17
C SER A 125 6.79 -20.51 13.68
N VAL A 126 7.64 -21.20 14.44
CA VAL A 126 8.11 -22.56 14.11
C VAL A 126 6.96 -23.56 14.20
N ALA A 127 6.12 -23.49 15.24
CA ALA A 127 4.96 -24.37 15.38
C ALA A 127 3.96 -24.20 14.22
N LEU A 128 3.68 -22.97 13.78
CA LEU A 128 2.87 -22.70 12.60
C LEU A 128 3.51 -23.29 11.33
N ALA A 129 4.81 -23.08 11.13
CA ALA A 129 5.53 -23.58 9.96
C ALA A 129 5.49 -25.11 9.90
N GLU A 130 5.78 -25.80 11.02
CA GLU A 130 5.73 -27.25 11.11
C GLU A 130 4.31 -27.80 10.88
N HIS A 131 3.28 -27.11 11.38
CA HIS A 131 1.89 -27.54 11.21
C HIS A 131 1.42 -27.39 9.75
N LEU A 132 1.74 -26.26 9.11
CA LEU A 132 1.27 -25.93 7.77
C LEU A 132 2.03 -26.65 6.65
N ALA A 133 3.32 -26.95 6.86
CA ALA A 133 4.17 -27.51 5.82
C ALA A 133 4.93 -28.80 6.25
N GLY A 134 4.71 -29.30 7.46
CA GLY A 134 5.39 -30.47 7.99
C GLY A 134 6.81 -30.20 8.52
N SER A 135 7.49 -29.14 8.02
CA SER A 135 8.79 -28.66 8.53
C SER A 135 8.97 -27.18 8.30
N GLU A 136 9.84 -26.53 9.08
CA GLU A 136 10.17 -25.10 8.88
C GLU A 136 10.91 -24.89 7.56
N GLU A 137 11.69 -25.85 7.11
CA GLU A 137 12.44 -25.80 5.84
C GLU A 137 11.46 -25.78 4.64
N THR A 138 10.48 -26.69 4.60
CA THR A 138 9.43 -26.68 3.55
C THR A 138 8.56 -25.46 3.63
N PHE A 139 8.27 -24.96 4.82
CA PHE A 139 7.53 -23.72 4.99
C PHE A 139 8.29 -22.50 4.43
N ALA A 140 9.62 -22.45 4.60
CA ALA A 140 10.46 -21.42 4.00
C ALA A 140 10.39 -21.44 2.45
N GLU A 141 10.27 -22.63 1.84
CA GLU A 141 10.02 -22.74 0.40
C GLU A 141 8.67 -22.11 0.01
N TYR A 142 7.61 -22.35 0.79
CA TYR A 142 6.30 -21.70 0.56
C TYR A 142 6.39 -20.18 0.73
N MET A 143 7.12 -19.69 1.75
CA MET A 143 7.36 -18.25 1.93
C MET A 143 8.04 -17.64 0.69
N ASN A 144 9.00 -18.34 0.10
CA ASN A 144 9.69 -17.87 -1.10
C ASN A 144 8.81 -17.93 -2.35
N MET A 145 7.94 -18.93 -2.49
CA MET A 145 6.91 -18.96 -3.56
C MET A 145 5.97 -17.76 -3.47
N TYR A 146 5.51 -17.41 -2.27
CA TYR A 146 4.69 -16.21 -2.07
C TYR A 146 5.48 -14.93 -2.34
N ALA A 147 6.76 -14.86 -1.95
CA ALA A 147 7.62 -13.72 -2.23
C ALA A 147 7.75 -13.47 -3.74
N GLU A 148 7.98 -14.53 -4.52
CA GLU A 148 8.02 -14.47 -5.98
C GLU A 148 6.69 -14.01 -6.58
N ALA A 149 5.57 -14.62 -6.14
CA ALA A 149 4.22 -14.28 -6.62
C ALA A 149 3.84 -12.82 -6.31
N LEU A 150 4.33 -12.26 -5.21
CA LEU A 150 4.12 -10.87 -4.80
C LEU A 150 5.15 -9.90 -5.43
N GLY A 151 6.13 -10.39 -6.17
CA GLY A 151 7.18 -9.57 -6.78
C GLY A 151 8.20 -9.00 -5.79
N LEU A 152 8.45 -9.68 -4.67
CA LEU A 152 9.43 -9.29 -3.65
C LEU A 152 10.84 -9.68 -4.10
N ASN A 153 11.40 -8.92 -5.03
CA ASN A 153 12.58 -9.30 -5.82
C ASN A 153 13.91 -9.29 -5.03
N ASN A 154 13.93 -8.69 -3.84
CA ASN A 154 15.11 -8.61 -2.96
C ASN A 154 14.91 -9.40 -1.68
N THR A 155 14.14 -10.50 -1.74
CA THR A 155 13.74 -11.26 -0.56
C THR A 155 14.02 -12.74 -0.74
N ASN A 156 14.62 -13.36 0.28
CA ASN A 156 14.75 -14.81 0.40
C ASN A 156 14.62 -15.22 1.88
N TYR A 157 13.75 -16.18 2.14
CA TYR A 157 13.48 -16.71 3.48
C TYR A 157 14.11 -18.08 3.65
N THR A 158 14.76 -18.32 4.80
CA THR A 158 15.31 -19.62 5.21
C THR A 158 14.68 -20.17 6.48
N ASN A 159 13.86 -19.37 7.16
CA ASN A 159 13.13 -19.76 8.37
C ASN A 159 11.89 -18.86 8.58
N ALA A 160 10.99 -19.30 9.45
CA ALA A 160 9.72 -18.63 9.73
C ALA A 160 9.82 -17.49 10.76
N SER A 161 10.89 -17.37 11.48
CA SER A 161 11.02 -16.49 12.65
C SER A 161 11.84 -15.22 12.39
N GLY A 162 12.73 -15.25 11.38
CA GLY A 162 13.68 -14.19 11.08
C GLY A 162 14.95 -14.26 11.95
N LEU A 163 15.29 -15.42 12.46
CA LEU A 163 16.60 -15.65 13.05
C LEU A 163 17.68 -15.56 11.98
N ASP A 164 18.86 -15.07 12.36
CA ASP A 164 19.94 -14.79 11.44
C ASP A 164 20.41 -16.04 10.68
N ASN A 165 20.50 -15.90 9.38
CA ASN A 165 21.11 -16.82 8.43
C ASN A 165 21.68 -15.99 7.27
N ASP A 166 22.76 -16.43 6.66
CA ASP A 166 23.43 -15.64 5.62
C ASP A 166 22.54 -15.46 4.39
N ASP A 167 21.75 -16.47 4.05
CA ASP A 167 20.85 -16.46 2.91
C ASP A 167 19.43 -15.91 3.27
N HIS A 168 19.21 -15.44 4.51
CA HIS A 168 17.95 -14.87 4.95
C HIS A 168 17.99 -13.35 4.86
N TYR A 169 17.33 -12.80 3.86
CA TYR A 169 17.34 -11.35 3.59
C TYR A 169 16.01 -10.84 3.02
N SER A 170 15.84 -9.54 3.07
CA SER A 170 14.75 -8.82 2.42
C SER A 170 15.19 -7.37 2.13
N SER A 171 14.26 -6.51 1.70
CA SER A 171 14.47 -5.07 1.55
C SER A 171 13.37 -4.26 2.22
N ALA A 172 13.62 -2.96 2.43
CA ALA A 172 12.59 -2.08 2.99
C ALA A 172 11.37 -1.98 2.06
N LEU A 173 11.58 -1.95 0.75
CA LEU A 173 10.51 -1.90 -0.25
C LEU A 173 9.70 -3.18 -0.26
N ASP A 174 10.35 -4.35 -0.28
CA ASP A 174 9.64 -5.64 -0.29
C ASP A 174 8.79 -5.81 0.98
N MET A 175 9.30 -5.39 2.14
CA MET A 175 8.54 -5.42 3.39
C MET A 175 7.34 -4.46 3.38
N ALA A 176 7.44 -3.31 2.72
CA ALA A 176 6.31 -2.39 2.56
C ALA A 176 5.25 -2.96 1.60
N MET A 177 5.68 -3.60 0.51
CA MET A 177 4.79 -4.28 -0.45
C MET A 177 4.04 -5.43 0.24
N LEU A 178 4.75 -6.28 0.99
CA LEU A 178 4.14 -7.37 1.75
C LEU A 178 3.12 -6.84 2.79
N ALA A 179 3.47 -5.77 3.52
CA ALA A 179 2.56 -5.15 4.47
C ALA A 179 1.30 -4.61 3.78
N SER A 180 1.43 -3.97 2.61
CA SER A 180 0.30 -3.51 1.80
C SER A 180 -0.61 -4.66 1.37
N GLN A 181 -0.05 -5.80 0.96
CA GLN A 181 -0.83 -6.97 0.56
C GLN A 181 -1.56 -7.60 1.74
N ILE A 182 -0.93 -7.70 2.92
CA ILE A 182 -1.62 -8.19 4.13
C ILE A 182 -2.84 -7.32 4.45
N ILE A 183 -2.69 -5.99 4.43
CA ILE A 183 -3.78 -5.05 4.71
C ILE A 183 -4.92 -5.21 3.70
N LYS A 184 -4.59 -5.40 2.43
CA LYS A 184 -5.54 -5.48 1.33
C LYS A 184 -6.27 -6.82 1.27
N GLU A 185 -5.55 -7.93 1.47
CA GLU A 185 -6.09 -9.27 1.25
C GLU A 185 -6.68 -9.89 2.51
N PHE A 186 -6.25 -9.45 3.69
CA PHE A 186 -6.63 -10.01 5.00
C PHE A 186 -7.03 -8.96 6.02
N PRO A 187 -7.98 -8.06 5.68
CA PRO A 187 -8.41 -7.00 6.59
C PRO A 187 -9.02 -7.54 7.89
N GLU A 188 -9.60 -8.76 7.87
CA GLU A 188 -10.16 -9.43 9.04
C GLU A 188 -9.13 -9.83 10.08
N TYR A 189 -7.88 -10.13 9.66
CA TYR A 189 -6.77 -10.50 10.57
C TYR A 189 -5.86 -9.30 10.89
N PHE A 190 -6.00 -8.21 10.15
CA PHE A 190 -5.13 -7.04 10.31
C PHE A 190 -5.21 -6.43 11.73
N ASN A 191 -6.37 -6.52 12.38
CA ASN A 191 -6.58 -6.00 13.74
C ASN A 191 -5.60 -6.61 14.77
N LEU A 192 -5.09 -7.83 14.54
CA LEU A 192 -4.11 -8.47 15.44
C LEU A 192 -2.83 -7.64 15.58
N TYR A 193 -2.46 -6.86 14.56
CA TYR A 193 -1.26 -6.03 14.60
C TYR A 193 -1.40 -4.80 15.51
N SER A 194 -2.63 -4.39 15.79
CA SER A 194 -2.94 -3.25 16.68
C SER A 194 -3.09 -3.65 18.15
N GLU A 195 -3.16 -4.95 18.45
CA GLU A 195 -3.29 -5.46 19.80
C GLU A 195 -2.07 -5.07 20.66
N ARG A 196 -2.32 -4.51 21.83
CA ARG A 196 -1.28 -3.92 22.70
C ARG A 196 -0.59 -4.93 23.61
N SER A 197 -1.23 -6.06 23.86
CA SER A 197 -0.72 -7.15 24.70
C SER A 197 -1.44 -8.45 24.38
N TYR A 198 -0.79 -9.55 24.71
CA TYR A 198 -1.36 -10.87 24.63
C TYR A 198 -0.97 -11.69 25.87
N SER A 199 -1.89 -12.51 26.32
CA SER A 199 -1.68 -13.46 27.42
C SER A 199 -2.23 -14.81 26.99
N PHE A 200 -1.37 -15.82 26.96
CA PHE A 200 -1.80 -17.19 26.68
C PHE A 200 -2.05 -17.89 28.01
N ASP A 201 -3.29 -18.35 28.23
CA ASP A 201 -3.75 -18.83 29.54
C ASP A 201 -2.95 -20.01 30.11
N GLN A 202 -2.34 -20.82 29.24
CA GLN A 202 -1.49 -21.93 29.66
C GLN A 202 -0.04 -21.54 29.93
N ALA A 203 0.42 -20.38 29.45
CA ALA A 203 1.74 -19.84 29.76
C ALA A 203 1.70 -19.07 31.08
N LYS A 204 1.97 -19.79 32.20
CA LYS A 204 1.84 -19.25 33.56
C LYS A 204 3.18 -18.92 34.18
N ASP A 205 3.21 -17.83 34.92
CA ASP A 205 4.33 -17.49 35.79
C ASP A 205 4.54 -18.59 36.83
N PRO A 206 5.77 -19.13 37.00
CA PRO A 206 6.04 -20.22 37.91
C PRO A 206 5.73 -19.91 39.37
N GLN A 207 5.78 -18.63 39.78
CA GLN A 207 5.60 -18.19 41.16
C GLN A 207 4.13 -17.82 41.43
N THR A 208 3.52 -16.97 40.59
CA THR A 208 2.15 -16.47 40.80
C THR A 208 1.08 -17.41 40.29
N LYS A 209 1.43 -18.33 39.38
CA LYS A 209 0.50 -19.21 38.64
C LYS A 209 -0.49 -18.47 37.74
N GLU A 210 -0.36 -17.15 37.60
CA GLU A 210 -1.16 -16.33 36.72
C GLU A 210 -0.63 -16.37 35.28
N PRO A 211 -1.45 -16.20 34.25
CA PRO A 211 -1.00 -16.10 32.88
C PRO A 211 -0.01 -14.96 32.67
N ILE A 212 1.05 -15.23 31.90
CA ILE A 212 2.09 -14.24 31.61
C ILE A 212 1.57 -13.24 30.57
N VAL A 213 1.39 -11.98 30.98
CA VAL A 213 1.02 -10.91 30.07
C VAL A 213 2.25 -10.35 29.38
N GLN A 214 2.27 -10.39 28.04
CA GLN A 214 3.35 -9.85 27.24
C GLN A 214 2.82 -8.66 26.39
N TYR A 215 3.63 -7.63 26.22
CA TYR A 215 3.24 -6.42 25.50
C TYR A 215 3.79 -6.40 24.08
N ASN A 216 2.96 -5.86 23.14
CA ASN A 216 3.42 -5.58 21.79
C ASN A 216 4.64 -4.63 21.83
N ARG A 217 5.68 -5.03 21.09
CA ARG A 217 6.96 -4.30 21.07
C ARG A 217 6.90 -3.04 20.18
N ASN A 218 5.85 -2.87 19.37
CA ASN A 218 5.58 -1.64 18.63
C ASN A 218 5.02 -0.57 19.57
N ARG A 219 5.92 0.24 20.14
CA ARG A 219 5.54 1.31 21.07
C ARG A 219 4.74 2.44 20.42
N LEU A 220 4.75 2.55 19.08
CA LEU A 220 3.99 3.57 18.37
C LEU A 220 2.48 3.39 18.53
N LEU A 221 1.99 2.16 18.75
CA LEU A 221 0.58 1.86 19.05
C LEU A 221 0.03 2.59 20.30
N ARG A 222 0.94 3.07 21.19
CA ARG A 222 0.56 3.83 22.40
C ARG A 222 0.83 5.32 22.23
N ARG A 223 1.58 5.71 21.18
CA ARG A 223 2.00 7.10 20.94
C ARG A 223 0.98 7.88 20.11
N ASP A 224 0.36 7.25 19.11
CA ASP A 224 -0.58 7.89 18.19
C ASP A 224 -1.68 6.88 17.83
N ALA A 225 -2.93 7.26 18.07
CA ALA A 225 -4.10 6.39 17.85
C ALA A 225 -4.35 6.05 16.37
N SER A 226 -3.76 6.80 15.44
CA SER A 226 -3.84 6.49 14.00
C SER A 226 -2.92 5.35 13.58
N ILE A 227 -1.96 4.96 14.44
CA ILE A 227 -1.03 3.85 14.17
C ILE A 227 -1.68 2.55 14.62
N ASP A 228 -1.83 1.62 13.70
CA ASP A 228 -2.57 0.36 13.87
C ASP A 228 -1.76 -0.90 13.50
N GLY A 229 -0.46 -0.76 13.27
CA GLY A 229 0.43 -1.89 12.95
C GLY A 229 1.89 -1.48 12.80
N MET A 230 2.80 -2.34 12.41
CA MET A 230 2.60 -3.78 12.27
C MET A 230 3.64 -4.57 13.09
N LYS A 231 4.91 -4.62 12.63
CA LYS A 231 5.87 -5.56 13.18
C LYS A 231 7.22 -4.94 13.45
N THR A 232 7.81 -5.27 14.59
CA THR A 232 9.19 -4.92 14.96
C THR A 232 10.13 -6.10 14.72
N GLY A 233 11.39 -5.81 14.42
CA GLY A 233 12.48 -6.77 14.35
C GLY A 233 13.72 -6.27 15.09
N TYR A 234 14.53 -7.19 15.59
CA TYR A 234 15.86 -6.92 16.11
C TYR A 234 16.69 -8.20 16.14
N THR A 235 17.87 -8.13 15.57
CA THR A 235 19.02 -8.99 15.88
C THR A 235 20.26 -8.11 15.93
N SER A 236 21.38 -8.63 16.43
CA SER A 236 22.63 -7.86 16.48
C SER A 236 23.14 -7.49 15.07
N SER A 237 22.84 -8.30 14.06
CA SER A 237 23.23 -8.10 12.67
C SER A 237 22.27 -7.16 11.93
N ALA A 238 20.97 -7.24 12.22
CA ALA A 238 19.94 -6.43 11.57
C ALA A 238 19.82 -4.99 12.11
N GLY A 239 20.25 -4.77 13.40
CA GLY A 239 19.85 -3.58 14.11
C GLY A 239 18.34 -3.57 14.42
N TYR A 240 17.80 -2.41 14.74
CA TYR A 240 16.36 -2.27 15.04
C TYR A 240 15.55 -1.96 13.77
N CYS A 241 14.59 -2.84 13.47
CA CYS A 241 13.70 -2.74 12.29
C CYS A 241 12.24 -2.56 12.72
N LEU A 242 11.47 -1.86 11.88
CA LEU A 242 10.03 -1.67 12.09
C LEU A 242 9.32 -1.51 10.75
N VAL A 243 8.25 -2.24 10.58
CA VAL A 243 7.18 -1.92 9.64
C VAL A 243 6.06 -1.28 10.45
N ALA A 244 5.79 0.00 10.21
CA ALA A 244 4.71 0.74 10.86
C ALA A 244 3.68 1.18 9.84
N THR A 245 2.39 1.16 10.21
CA THR A 245 1.30 1.69 9.39
C THR A 245 0.41 2.58 10.21
N ALA A 246 -0.16 3.58 9.53
CA ALA A 246 -1.14 4.51 10.10
C ALA A 246 -2.14 4.92 9.02
N GLU A 247 -3.36 5.26 9.45
CA GLU A 247 -4.39 5.78 8.55
C GLU A 247 -4.93 7.11 9.06
N LYS A 248 -4.97 8.14 8.19
CA LYS A 248 -5.57 9.44 8.45
C LYS A 248 -6.27 9.94 7.17
N ASN A 249 -7.52 10.41 7.31
CA ASN A 249 -8.28 10.98 6.20
C ASN A 249 -8.36 10.06 4.96
N SER A 250 -8.64 8.78 5.17
CA SER A 250 -8.71 7.76 4.11
C SER A 250 -7.42 7.59 3.30
N MET A 251 -6.28 7.97 3.85
CA MET A 251 -4.95 7.71 3.31
C MET A 251 -4.21 6.82 4.30
N ARG A 252 -3.77 5.65 3.85
CA ARG A 252 -2.98 4.71 4.65
C ARG A 252 -1.53 4.74 4.22
N LEU A 253 -0.65 5.03 5.17
CA LEU A 253 0.79 5.02 4.93
C LEU A 253 1.47 3.85 5.64
N ILE A 254 2.49 3.31 4.99
CA ILE A 254 3.39 2.30 5.52
C ILE A 254 4.80 2.90 5.56
N ALA A 255 5.41 2.92 6.74
CA ALA A 255 6.80 3.32 6.94
C ALA A 255 7.62 2.10 7.36
N VAL A 256 8.58 1.71 6.54
CA VAL A 256 9.55 0.68 6.89
C VAL A 256 10.88 1.36 7.22
N VAL A 257 11.45 0.98 8.36
CA VAL A 257 12.75 1.46 8.83
C VAL A 257 13.61 0.26 9.22
N THR A 258 14.85 0.21 8.76
CA THR A 258 15.78 -0.90 9.02
C THR A 258 17.13 -0.39 9.52
N GLY A 259 17.79 -1.17 10.36
CA GLY A 259 19.16 -0.85 10.82
C GLY A 259 19.28 0.34 11.74
N ALA A 260 18.22 0.74 12.45
CA ALA A 260 18.31 1.79 13.46
C ALA A 260 19.19 1.33 14.65
N LYS A 261 19.86 2.30 15.32
CA LYS A 261 20.81 2.03 16.41
C LYS A 261 20.14 1.67 17.72
N SER A 262 18.90 2.13 17.92
CA SER A 262 18.12 1.84 19.12
C SER A 262 16.62 1.63 18.80
N SER A 263 15.91 1.04 19.75
CA SER A 263 14.44 0.93 19.68
C SER A 263 13.76 2.31 19.64
N GLU A 264 14.35 3.32 20.26
CA GLU A 264 13.83 4.69 20.26
C GLU A 264 14.05 5.36 18.90
N ASP A 265 15.27 5.28 18.34
CA ASP A 265 15.60 5.82 17.02
C ASP A 265 14.71 5.22 15.95
N ARG A 266 14.53 3.90 15.97
CA ARG A 266 13.60 3.18 15.08
C ARG A 266 12.18 3.75 15.13
N ASN A 267 11.63 3.92 16.34
CA ASN A 267 10.28 4.42 16.54
C ASN A 267 10.16 5.88 16.11
N ASN A 268 11.13 6.73 16.47
CA ASN A 268 11.16 8.14 16.10
C ASN A 268 11.29 8.31 14.58
N SER A 269 12.12 7.51 13.93
CA SER A 269 12.30 7.51 12.47
C SER A 269 11.00 7.16 11.73
N ALA A 270 10.35 6.05 12.10
CA ALA A 270 9.09 5.65 11.49
C ALA A 270 7.98 6.69 11.72
N TYR A 271 7.90 7.24 12.93
CA TYR A 271 6.92 8.28 13.27
C TYR A 271 7.16 9.58 12.48
N ALA A 272 8.42 9.98 12.30
CA ALA A 272 8.78 11.16 11.51
C ALA A 272 8.39 10.99 10.04
N LEU A 273 8.62 9.79 9.45
CA LEU A 273 8.20 9.47 8.08
C LEU A 273 6.68 9.52 7.91
N LEU A 274 5.91 8.88 8.80
CA LEU A 274 4.45 8.91 8.76
C LEU A 274 3.90 10.33 8.85
N ASN A 275 4.43 11.13 9.79
CA ASN A 275 4.02 12.53 9.94
C ASN A 275 4.39 13.38 8.71
N TYR A 276 5.55 13.14 8.10
CA TYR A 276 5.94 13.81 6.86
C TYR A 276 4.93 13.52 5.75
N GLY A 277 4.58 12.24 5.54
CA GLY A 277 3.61 11.85 4.54
C GLY A 277 2.24 12.51 4.77
N PHE A 278 1.67 12.37 5.96
CA PHE A 278 0.36 12.97 6.27
C PHE A 278 0.35 14.50 6.25
N ARG A 279 1.47 15.14 6.51
CA ARG A 279 1.56 16.61 6.50
C ARG A 279 1.56 17.17 5.10
N PHE A 280 2.31 16.57 4.18
CA PHE A 280 2.61 17.16 2.87
C PHE A 280 1.92 16.49 1.69
N PHE A 281 1.35 15.30 1.90
CA PHE A 281 0.73 14.51 0.83
C PHE A 281 -0.74 14.19 1.15
N GLU A 282 -1.50 13.92 0.10
CA GLU A 282 -2.89 13.49 0.17
C GLU A 282 -3.20 12.51 -0.97
N LYS A 283 -4.15 11.61 -0.71
CA LYS A 283 -4.71 10.76 -1.75
C LYS A 283 -5.79 11.55 -2.49
N GLN A 284 -5.67 11.64 -3.81
CA GLN A 284 -6.59 12.37 -4.66
C GLN A 284 -7.18 11.48 -5.75
N LEU A 285 -8.48 11.57 -5.96
CA LEU A 285 -9.17 10.98 -7.11
C LEU A 285 -8.87 11.83 -8.34
N LEU A 286 -8.03 11.34 -9.24
CA LEU A 286 -7.62 12.03 -10.45
C LEU A 286 -8.57 11.76 -11.62
N VAL A 287 -9.06 10.50 -11.70
CA VAL A 287 -10.01 10.05 -12.71
C VAL A 287 -11.15 9.33 -12.01
N GLU A 288 -12.38 9.74 -12.31
CA GLU A 288 -13.63 9.23 -11.75
C GLU A 288 -14.34 8.37 -12.78
N SER A 289 -14.70 7.15 -12.41
CA SER A 289 -15.40 6.20 -13.27
C SER A 289 -16.79 6.74 -13.68
N GLY A 290 -17.15 6.56 -14.97
CA GLY A 290 -18.45 6.97 -15.49
C GLY A 290 -18.63 8.48 -15.72
N LYS A 291 -17.67 9.30 -15.27
CA LYS A 291 -17.66 10.74 -15.53
C LYS A 291 -17.31 11.03 -16.98
N THR A 292 -18.05 11.93 -17.60
CA THR A 292 -17.76 12.42 -18.97
C THR A 292 -16.56 13.38 -18.91
N TYR A 293 -15.50 13.03 -19.65
CA TYR A 293 -14.28 13.84 -19.77
C TYR A 293 -14.23 14.67 -21.05
N GLY A 294 -14.90 14.21 -22.10
CA GLY A 294 -14.97 14.88 -23.38
C GLY A 294 -15.94 14.17 -24.30
N LYS A 295 -15.90 14.49 -25.55
CA LYS A 295 -16.69 13.89 -26.60
C LYS A 295 -15.83 13.52 -27.79
N ALA A 296 -16.24 12.51 -28.56
CA ALA A 296 -15.61 12.09 -29.79
C ALA A 296 -16.63 12.13 -30.92
N GLU A 297 -16.22 12.61 -32.10
CA GLU A 297 -16.97 12.50 -33.34
C GLU A 297 -17.00 11.04 -33.80
N VAL A 298 -18.15 10.58 -34.25
CA VAL A 298 -18.37 9.21 -34.74
C VAL A 298 -18.77 9.25 -36.21
N TRP A 299 -17.95 8.59 -37.00
CA TRP A 299 -18.21 8.43 -38.44
C TRP A 299 -19.05 7.18 -38.71
N LYS A 300 -19.96 7.28 -39.65
CA LYS A 300 -20.85 6.19 -40.14
C LYS A 300 -21.77 5.63 -39.04
N GLY A 301 -22.05 6.39 -37.99
CA GLY A 301 -22.90 6.02 -36.86
C GLY A 301 -24.29 6.67 -36.94
N VAL A 302 -25.26 6.07 -36.22
CA VAL A 302 -26.59 6.68 -36.02
C VAL A 302 -26.51 7.92 -35.13
N ASP A 303 -25.46 8.09 -34.37
CA ASP A 303 -25.12 9.26 -33.58
C ASP A 303 -23.80 9.83 -34.09
N ASP A 304 -23.74 11.14 -34.31
CA ASP A 304 -22.55 11.84 -34.80
C ASP A 304 -21.50 12.10 -33.73
N GLU A 305 -21.85 11.97 -32.43
CA GLU A 305 -21.01 12.30 -31.29
C GLU A 305 -21.32 11.41 -30.12
N ILE A 306 -20.26 10.99 -29.38
CA ILE A 306 -20.41 10.21 -28.15
C ILE A 306 -19.63 10.81 -26.96
N ASP A 307 -20.18 10.65 -25.76
CA ASP A 307 -19.51 10.97 -24.51
C ASP A 307 -18.39 9.96 -24.23
N LEU A 308 -17.23 10.48 -23.78
CA LEU A 308 -16.06 9.71 -23.37
C LEU A 308 -16.01 9.58 -21.87
N VAL A 309 -15.96 8.35 -21.36
CA VAL A 309 -15.90 8.04 -19.93
C VAL A 309 -14.73 7.14 -19.59
N ALA A 310 -14.22 7.25 -18.35
CA ALA A 310 -13.28 6.27 -17.79
C ALA A 310 -14.03 5.11 -17.17
N SER A 311 -13.46 3.89 -17.23
CA SER A 311 -14.09 2.67 -16.67
C SER A 311 -13.76 2.42 -15.20
N LYS A 312 -12.71 3.08 -14.67
CA LYS A 312 -12.22 2.87 -13.30
C LYS A 312 -11.83 4.20 -12.66
N ASP A 313 -12.00 4.27 -11.34
CA ASP A 313 -11.40 5.31 -10.52
C ASP A 313 -9.87 5.19 -10.52
N VAL A 314 -9.18 6.32 -10.67
CA VAL A 314 -7.72 6.38 -10.51
C VAL A 314 -7.38 7.34 -9.38
N HIS A 315 -6.95 6.77 -8.28
CA HIS A 315 -6.41 7.50 -7.16
C HIS A 315 -4.88 7.61 -7.28
N LYS A 316 -4.33 8.73 -6.83
CA LYS A 316 -2.90 8.95 -6.74
C LYS A 316 -2.55 9.75 -5.50
N THR A 317 -1.44 9.40 -4.89
CA THR A 317 -0.86 10.20 -3.82
C THR A 317 -0.09 11.35 -4.42
N VAL A 318 -0.50 12.54 -4.08
CA VAL A 318 0.04 13.79 -4.62
C VAL A 318 0.39 14.75 -3.49
N THR A 319 1.19 15.75 -3.78
CA THR A 319 1.44 16.85 -2.86
C THR A 319 0.15 17.62 -2.57
N LYS A 320 -0.09 17.98 -1.31
CA LYS A 320 -1.26 18.78 -0.94
C LYS A 320 -1.29 20.11 -1.66
N GLY A 321 -2.47 20.47 -2.14
CA GLY A 321 -2.73 21.77 -2.74
C GLY A 321 -2.54 21.86 -4.25
N ILE A 322 -2.08 20.80 -4.94
CA ILE A 322 -1.91 20.81 -6.40
C ILE A 322 -3.20 20.65 -7.19
N SER A 323 -4.31 20.34 -6.54
CA SER A 323 -5.58 19.97 -7.18
C SER A 323 -6.12 21.01 -8.18
N LYS A 324 -5.78 22.29 -7.99
CA LYS A 324 -6.25 23.39 -8.84
C LYS A 324 -5.47 23.53 -10.16
N ASP A 325 -4.27 23.00 -10.21
CA ASP A 325 -3.32 23.16 -11.32
C ASP A 325 -3.12 21.85 -12.09
N ILE A 326 -4.04 20.87 -11.87
CA ILE A 326 -4.03 19.61 -12.60
C ILE A 326 -4.60 19.81 -14.00
N GLU A 327 -3.78 19.49 -14.99
CA GLU A 327 -4.13 19.50 -16.42
C GLU A 327 -4.67 18.15 -16.86
N ARG A 328 -5.64 18.16 -17.80
CA ARG A 328 -6.21 16.96 -18.41
C ARG A 328 -6.16 17.06 -19.91
N ARG A 329 -5.55 16.10 -20.56
CA ARG A 329 -5.48 15.99 -22.02
C ARG A 329 -6.16 14.70 -22.46
N ILE A 330 -6.96 14.81 -23.51
CA ILE A 330 -7.62 13.68 -24.16
C ILE A 330 -6.99 13.46 -25.51
N ASP A 331 -6.55 12.24 -25.75
CA ASP A 331 -6.04 11.78 -27.03
C ASP A 331 -7.01 10.71 -27.55
N ILE A 332 -7.70 10.97 -28.65
CA ILE A 332 -8.66 10.04 -29.29
C ILE A 332 -7.90 9.22 -30.32
N PHE A 333 -8.18 7.91 -30.37
CA PHE A 333 -7.63 7.01 -31.38
C PHE A 333 -8.45 7.15 -32.65
N GLU A 334 -7.98 7.93 -33.58
CA GLU A 334 -8.71 8.30 -34.78
C GLU A 334 -8.65 7.28 -35.92
N PRO A 335 -9.64 7.33 -36.80
CA PRO A 335 -11.00 7.86 -36.66
C PRO A 335 -11.91 6.91 -35.88
N VAL A 336 -12.87 7.44 -35.11
CA VAL A 336 -13.91 6.62 -34.44
C VAL A 336 -15.00 6.30 -35.45
N ILE A 337 -15.07 5.08 -35.91
CA ILE A 337 -16.02 4.60 -36.94
C ILE A 337 -17.01 3.62 -36.33
N ALA A 338 -18.30 3.83 -36.59
CA ALA A 338 -19.36 2.91 -36.15
C ALA A 338 -19.30 1.55 -36.91
N PRO A 339 -19.68 0.42 -36.26
CA PRO A 339 -20.27 0.37 -34.92
C PRO A 339 -19.22 0.60 -33.82
N VAL A 340 -19.57 1.40 -32.80
CA VAL A 340 -18.70 1.65 -31.64
C VAL A 340 -19.16 0.80 -30.49
N ASP A 341 -18.23 -0.04 -29.99
CA ASP A 341 -18.44 -0.86 -28.84
C ASP A 341 -17.97 -0.12 -27.56
N ARG A 342 -18.86 0.02 -26.58
CA ARG A 342 -18.57 0.68 -25.31
C ARG A 342 -17.48 -0.02 -24.49
N ASP A 343 -17.19 -1.30 -24.76
CA ASP A 343 -16.19 -2.08 -24.02
C ASP A 343 -14.78 -1.97 -24.67
N LYS A 344 -14.69 -1.30 -25.82
CA LYS A 344 -13.43 -1.03 -26.52
C LYS A 344 -12.93 0.38 -26.23
N ALA A 345 -11.68 0.50 -25.82
CA ALA A 345 -11.06 1.82 -25.63
C ALA A 345 -10.92 2.56 -26.97
N ILE A 346 -11.38 3.83 -26.99
CA ILE A 346 -11.35 4.70 -28.17
C ILE A 346 -10.51 5.96 -27.95
N GLY A 347 -9.95 6.13 -26.75
CA GLY A 347 -9.07 7.24 -26.43
C GLY A 347 -8.32 7.02 -25.13
N LYS A 348 -7.49 7.99 -24.79
CA LYS A 348 -6.69 8.03 -23.56
C LYS A 348 -6.84 9.40 -22.90
N LEU A 349 -7.06 9.40 -21.59
CA LEU A 349 -6.97 10.55 -20.71
C LEU A 349 -5.60 10.57 -20.04
N THR A 350 -4.85 11.64 -20.23
CA THR A 350 -3.61 11.92 -19.50
C THR A 350 -3.87 13.04 -18.50
N VAL A 351 -3.52 12.77 -17.23
CA VAL A 351 -3.62 13.72 -16.12
C VAL A 351 -2.21 14.13 -15.72
N SER A 352 -1.90 15.42 -15.75
CA SER A 352 -0.55 15.95 -15.46
C SER A 352 -0.58 17.14 -14.51
N TYR A 353 0.57 17.41 -13.89
CA TYR A 353 0.84 18.58 -13.07
C TYR A 353 2.26 19.07 -13.39
N GLU A 354 2.42 20.35 -13.72
CA GLU A 354 3.70 20.95 -14.11
C GLU A 354 4.45 20.13 -15.20
N GLY A 355 3.70 19.60 -16.18
CA GLY A 355 4.24 18.78 -17.26
C GLY A 355 4.61 17.34 -16.88
N LYS A 356 4.48 16.95 -15.61
CA LYS A 356 4.71 15.57 -15.14
C LYS A 356 3.41 14.78 -15.17
N VAL A 357 3.40 13.64 -15.85
CA VAL A 357 2.24 12.73 -15.87
C VAL A 357 2.04 12.12 -14.49
N LEU A 358 0.84 12.33 -13.92
CA LEU A 358 0.40 11.75 -12.66
C LEU A 358 -0.36 10.44 -12.87
N ALA A 359 -1.22 10.39 -13.90
CA ALA A 359 -2.05 9.23 -14.22
C ALA A 359 -2.39 9.19 -15.70
N GLU A 360 -2.65 7.99 -16.21
CA GLU A 360 -3.27 7.75 -17.51
C GLU A 360 -4.44 6.79 -17.33
N SER A 361 -5.49 6.97 -18.13
CA SER A 361 -6.67 6.12 -18.14
C SER A 361 -7.19 5.96 -19.57
N SER A 362 -7.61 4.75 -19.92
CA SER A 362 -8.33 4.54 -21.16
C SER A 362 -9.71 5.20 -21.10
N LEU A 363 -10.15 5.75 -22.23
CA LEU A 363 -11.48 6.30 -22.42
C LEU A 363 -12.30 5.40 -23.34
N TYR A 364 -13.55 5.25 -22.97
CA TYR A 364 -14.54 4.39 -23.60
C TYR A 364 -15.76 5.21 -24.00
N ALA A 365 -16.52 4.72 -24.99
CA ALA A 365 -17.83 5.25 -25.28
C ALA A 365 -18.77 5.03 -24.08
N LYS A 366 -19.52 6.05 -23.69
CA LYS A 366 -20.53 5.92 -22.63
C LYS A 366 -21.67 4.99 -23.04
N THR A 367 -22.02 5.01 -24.32
CA THR A 367 -23.02 4.16 -24.97
C THR A 367 -22.46 3.58 -26.24
N SER A 368 -22.88 2.39 -26.64
CA SER A 368 -22.54 1.84 -27.96
C SER A 368 -23.28 2.62 -29.05
N VAL A 369 -22.68 2.77 -30.24
CA VAL A 369 -23.28 3.41 -31.39
C VAL A 369 -23.39 2.40 -32.54
N GLU A 370 -24.60 2.22 -33.06
CA GLU A 370 -24.84 1.35 -34.20
C GLU A 370 -24.44 2.04 -35.51
N GLN A 371 -24.24 1.25 -36.55
CA GLN A 371 -23.95 1.77 -37.89
C GLN A 371 -25.18 2.42 -38.45
N ASP A 372 -25.00 3.61 -39.10
CA ASP A 372 -26.08 4.33 -39.79
C ASP A 372 -26.57 3.59 -41.05
N SER A 373 -27.63 4.10 -41.63
CA SER A 373 -28.21 3.70 -42.91
C SER A 373 -27.16 3.70 -44.04
N LEU A 374 -27.43 2.96 -45.11
CA LEU A 374 -26.53 2.92 -46.29
C LEU A 374 -26.21 4.32 -46.85
N TRP A 375 -27.15 5.25 -46.79
CA TRP A 375 -26.99 6.61 -47.31
C TRP A 375 -26.11 7.48 -46.40
N GLY A 376 -26.31 7.41 -45.09
CA GLY A 376 -25.42 8.06 -44.11
C GLY A 376 -24.01 7.53 -44.19
N TRP A 377 -23.87 6.22 -44.25
CA TRP A 377 -22.54 5.56 -44.39
C TRP A 377 -21.79 6.01 -45.66
N LEU A 378 -22.50 6.18 -46.83
CA LEU A 378 -21.90 6.64 -48.08
C LEU A 378 -21.49 8.13 -47.98
N TYR A 379 -22.29 8.95 -47.31
CA TYR A 379 -22.02 10.37 -47.10
C TYR A 379 -20.75 10.56 -46.26
N ASP A 380 -20.65 9.91 -45.12
CA ASP A 380 -19.48 9.96 -44.25
C ASP A 380 -18.23 9.37 -44.90
N THR A 381 -18.40 8.32 -45.74
CA THR A 381 -17.27 7.77 -46.50
C THR A 381 -16.72 8.81 -47.51
N ALA A 382 -17.58 9.62 -48.09
CA ALA A 382 -17.14 10.70 -49.00
C ALA A 382 -16.41 11.80 -48.22
N LEU A 383 -16.90 12.20 -47.05
CA LEU A 383 -16.28 13.23 -46.20
C LEU A 383 -14.89 12.82 -45.71
N LEU A 384 -14.76 11.57 -45.24
CA LEU A 384 -13.47 11.01 -44.74
C LEU A 384 -12.36 10.96 -45.81
N LEU A 385 -12.71 11.09 -47.12
CA LEU A 385 -11.71 11.17 -48.20
C LEU A 385 -11.12 12.58 -48.38
N PHE A 386 -11.70 13.56 -47.72
CA PHE A 386 -11.27 14.98 -47.82
C PHE A 386 -10.64 15.54 -46.55
N GLU A 387 -10.61 14.75 -45.43
CA GLU A 387 -9.82 15.00 -44.24
C GLU A 387 -8.44 14.30 -44.31
#